data_218947cae57d4d5de669767ac40ed7fb
#
_entry.id   218947cae57d4d5de669767ac40ed7fb
#
_cell.length_a   1.000
_cell.length_b   1.000
_cell.length_c   1.000
_cell.angle_alpha   90.00
_cell.angle_beta   90.00
_cell.angle_gamma   90.00
#
_symmetry.space_group_name_H-M   'P 1'
#
loop_
_entity.id
_entity.type
_entity.pdbx_description
1 polymer ?
#
loop_
_entity_poly.entity_id
_entity_poly.type
_entity_poly.pdbx_seq_one_letter_code
_entity_poly.pdbx_strand_id
1 'polypeptide(L)'
;VSGPEVKGWCPGALRPMQSGDGLIMRVRPRLGQLSNTQALGLCDVSATFGNGIIDLTNRANLQLRGIKPHNHQAVVDALLALDLLDETPELEARRNIICAPLRSTDGLAARLALELTERLAELPELPGKFGFAIDVDGPPQLGDAPA
;
A
#
# COMPACT_ATOMS: atom_id res chain seq x y z
N VAL A 1 4.71 -36.57 -1.82
CA VAL A 1 5.24 -35.32 -1.23
C VAL A 1 4.79 -34.20 -2.16
N SER A 2 3.76 -33.47 -1.75
CA SER A 2 3.31 -32.27 -2.47
C SER A 2 4.43 -31.23 -2.40
N GLY A 3 4.89 -30.75 -3.55
CA GLY A 3 5.87 -29.67 -3.65
C GLY A 3 5.35 -28.38 -2.98
N PRO A 4 6.21 -27.36 -2.77
CA PRO A 4 5.79 -26.12 -2.15
C PRO A 4 4.68 -25.49 -2.97
N GLU A 5 3.52 -25.30 -2.36
CA GLU A 5 2.40 -24.58 -2.95
C GLU A 5 2.73 -23.09 -2.96
N VAL A 6 2.80 -22.51 -4.15
CA VAL A 6 2.97 -21.06 -4.29
C VAL A 6 1.67 -20.39 -3.83
N LYS A 7 1.65 -19.87 -2.60
CA LYS A 7 0.50 -19.21 -1.98
C LYS A 7 0.23 -17.78 -2.48
N GLY A 8 0.69 -17.45 -3.66
CA GLY A 8 0.32 -16.22 -4.32
C GLY A 8 1.45 -15.19 -4.47
N TRP A 9 1.08 -14.03 -4.90
CA TRP A 9 1.88 -12.83 -5.14
C TRP A 9 1.79 -11.86 -3.97
N CYS A 10 2.60 -10.80 -4.00
CA CYS A 10 2.45 -9.71 -3.03
C CYS A 10 1.04 -9.10 -3.17
N PRO A 11 0.25 -9.02 -2.08
CA PRO A 11 -1.11 -8.51 -2.16
C PRO A 11 -1.13 -7.04 -2.56
N GLY A 12 -2.17 -6.68 -3.34
CA GLY A 12 -2.60 -5.33 -3.59
C GLY A 12 -4.04 -5.16 -3.13
N ALA A 13 -4.63 -4.00 -3.35
CA ALA A 13 -6.06 -3.81 -3.16
C ALA A 13 -6.85 -4.35 -4.38
N LEU A 14 -6.35 -4.07 -5.59
CA LEU A 14 -6.95 -4.58 -6.82
C LEU A 14 -6.66 -6.07 -7.06
N ARG A 15 -5.57 -6.58 -6.49
CA ARG A 15 -5.17 -7.98 -6.57
C ARG A 15 -4.89 -8.54 -5.18
N PRO A 16 -5.94 -8.91 -4.43
CA PRO A 16 -5.82 -9.41 -3.07
C PRO A 16 -5.17 -10.79 -3.01
N MET A 17 -4.69 -11.17 -1.84
CA MET A 17 -4.15 -12.50 -1.56
C MET A 17 -5.10 -13.27 -0.65
N GLN A 18 -5.29 -14.55 -0.94
CA GLN A 18 -6.06 -15.44 -0.05
C GLN A 18 -5.25 -15.76 1.22
N SER A 19 -5.91 -15.68 2.35
CA SER A 19 -5.41 -16.10 3.67
C SER A 19 -6.42 -17.02 4.36
N GLY A 20 -6.04 -17.57 5.51
CA GLY A 20 -6.89 -18.50 6.25
C GLY A 20 -8.20 -17.89 6.75
N ASP A 21 -8.24 -16.59 7.02
CA ASP A 21 -9.39 -15.84 7.52
C ASP A 21 -10.18 -15.11 6.43
N GLY A 22 -9.68 -15.08 5.20
CA GLY A 22 -10.28 -14.39 4.06
C GLY A 22 -9.22 -13.75 3.17
N LEU A 23 -9.61 -12.74 2.41
CA LEU A 23 -8.66 -11.99 1.59
C LEU A 23 -7.86 -11.00 2.44
N ILE A 24 -6.59 -10.84 2.07
CA ILE A 24 -5.74 -9.74 2.51
C ILE A 24 -5.67 -8.72 1.37
N MET A 25 -6.07 -7.50 1.65
CA MET A 25 -5.97 -6.37 0.72
C MET A 25 -4.94 -5.38 1.26
N ARG A 26 -3.92 -5.07 0.44
CA ARG A 26 -2.90 -4.08 0.81
C ARG A 26 -3.30 -2.72 0.29
N VAL A 27 -3.27 -1.74 1.17
CA VAL A 27 -3.47 -0.32 0.86
C VAL A 27 -2.13 0.39 0.98
N ARG A 28 -1.80 1.20 -0.01
CA ARG A 28 -0.56 1.98 -0.06
C ARG A 28 -0.91 3.47 0.00
N PRO A 29 -0.93 4.07 1.20
CA PRO A 29 -1.17 5.50 1.32
C PRO A 29 -0.15 6.30 0.53
N ARG A 30 -0.59 7.35 -0.16
CA ARG A 30 0.31 8.24 -0.89
C ARG A 30 1.28 8.89 0.09
N LEU A 31 2.57 8.86 -0.22
CA LEU A 31 3.64 9.37 0.64
C LEU A 31 3.69 8.71 2.04
N GLY A 32 3.04 7.56 2.24
CA GLY A 32 2.95 6.90 3.54
C GLY A 32 2.12 7.69 4.58
N GLN A 33 1.21 8.54 4.14
CA GLN A 33 0.37 9.38 5.01
C GLN A 33 -1.12 9.15 4.76
N LEU A 34 -1.92 9.31 5.79
CA LEU A 34 -3.37 9.30 5.73
C LEU A 34 -3.93 10.61 6.28
N SER A 35 -4.95 11.13 5.64
CA SER A 35 -5.82 12.13 6.25
C SER A 35 -6.71 11.49 7.31
N ASN A 36 -7.29 12.30 8.19
CA ASN A 36 -8.25 11.82 9.19
C ASN A 36 -9.44 11.10 8.52
N THR A 37 -9.94 11.64 7.41
CA THR A 37 -11.04 11.02 6.65
C THR A 37 -10.65 9.65 6.11
N GLN A 38 -9.45 9.52 5.54
CA GLN A 38 -8.93 8.25 5.05
C GLN A 38 -8.73 7.23 6.17
N ALA A 39 -8.18 7.66 7.30
CA ALA A 39 -7.95 6.78 8.44
C ALA A 39 -9.26 6.25 9.03
N LEU A 40 -10.25 7.11 9.25
CA LEU A 40 -11.56 6.72 9.74
C LEU A 40 -12.29 5.84 8.72
N GLY A 41 -12.25 6.19 7.43
CA GLY A 41 -12.84 5.38 6.38
C GLY A 41 -12.23 3.97 6.28
N LEU A 42 -10.93 3.83 6.47
CA LEU A 42 -10.27 2.50 6.54
C LEU A 42 -10.73 1.70 7.75
N CYS A 43 -10.92 2.33 8.90
CA CYS A 43 -11.49 1.66 10.07
C CYS A 43 -12.90 1.15 9.80
N ASP A 44 -13.75 1.96 9.18
CA ASP A 44 -15.12 1.58 8.80
C ASP A 44 -15.14 0.43 7.79
N VAL A 45 -14.27 0.49 6.77
CA VAL A 45 -14.12 -0.59 5.78
C VAL A 45 -13.67 -1.89 6.44
N SER A 46 -12.66 -1.83 7.34
CA SER A 46 -12.16 -3.00 8.05
C SER A 46 -13.22 -3.61 8.97
N ALA A 47 -13.98 -2.79 9.68
CA ALA A 47 -15.04 -3.25 10.58
C ALA A 47 -16.24 -3.82 9.81
N THR A 48 -16.60 -3.23 8.65
CA THR A 48 -17.79 -3.61 7.88
C THR A 48 -17.55 -4.85 7.02
N PHE A 49 -16.41 -4.93 6.35
CA PHE A 49 -16.16 -5.94 5.31
C PHE A 49 -15.07 -6.96 5.69
N GLY A 50 -14.26 -6.66 6.70
CA GLY A 50 -13.16 -7.47 7.18
C GLY A 50 -13.39 -8.04 8.57
N ASN A 51 -12.28 -8.32 9.25
CA ASN A 51 -12.30 -8.79 10.64
C ASN A 51 -12.03 -7.68 11.68
N GLY A 52 -12.01 -6.41 11.27
CA GLY A 52 -11.76 -5.25 12.12
C GLY A 52 -10.27 -4.99 12.40
N ILE A 53 -9.37 -5.79 11.83
CA ILE A 53 -7.92 -5.65 12.04
C ILE A 53 -7.28 -4.95 10.83
N ILE A 54 -6.44 -3.97 11.10
CA ILE A 54 -5.58 -3.30 10.13
C ILE A 54 -4.13 -3.50 10.57
N ASP A 55 -3.35 -4.23 9.77
CA ASP A 55 -1.92 -4.39 10.02
C ASP A 55 -1.13 -3.22 9.42
N LEU A 56 -0.18 -2.71 10.17
CA LEU A 56 0.84 -1.79 9.68
C LEU A 56 2.06 -2.59 9.23
N THR A 57 2.52 -2.33 8.01
CA THR A 57 3.68 -3.03 7.48
C THR A 57 4.95 -2.17 7.57
N ASN A 58 6.11 -2.83 7.59
CA ASN A 58 7.41 -2.16 7.60
C ASN A 58 7.75 -1.37 6.32
N ARG A 59 6.87 -1.42 5.31
CA ARG A 59 6.98 -0.66 4.06
C ARG A 59 5.96 0.47 3.97
N ALA A 60 5.53 1.02 5.11
CA ALA A 60 4.54 2.10 5.19
C ALA A 60 3.22 1.79 4.44
N ASN A 61 2.84 0.51 4.38
CA ASN A 61 1.57 0.06 3.83
C ASN A 61 0.65 -0.44 4.94
N LEU A 62 -0.64 -0.51 4.64
CA LEU A 62 -1.66 -1.08 5.49
C LEU A 62 -2.20 -2.37 4.90
N GLN A 63 -2.66 -3.29 5.72
CA GLN A 63 -3.34 -4.50 5.27
C GLN A 63 -4.69 -4.61 5.96
N LEU A 64 -5.75 -4.67 5.17
CA LEU A 64 -7.08 -5.06 5.61
C LEU A 64 -7.18 -6.58 5.57
N ARG A 65 -7.69 -7.18 6.64
CA ARG A 65 -7.73 -8.65 6.78
C ARG A 65 -9.15 -9.17 6.88
N GLY A 66 -9.30 -10.47 6.56
CA GLY A 66 -10.55 -11.18 6.73
C GLY A 66 -11.66 -10.76 5.76
N ILE A 67 -11.30 -10.09 4.65
CA ILE A 67 -12.29 -9.66 3.65
C ILE A 67 -12.86 -10.91 2.96
N LYS A 68 -14.18 -11.04 2.97
CA LYS A 68 -14.82 -12.13 2.24
C LYS A 68 -14.75 -11.89 0.73
N PRO A 69 -14.53 -12.94 -0.09
CA PRO A 69 -14.38 -12.77 -1.54
C PRO A 69 -15.51 -11.99 -2.21
N HIS A 70 -16.77 -12.20 -1.76
CA HIS A 70 -17.91 -11.46 -2.29
C HIS A 70 -17.97 -9.98 -1.91
N ASN A 71 -17.20 -9.55 -0.90
CA ASN A 71 -17.10 -8.16 -0.47
C ASN A 71 -15.93 -7.42 -1.16
N HIS A 72 -15.10 -8.10 -1.94
CA HIS A 72 -13.91 -7.50 -2.56
C HIS A 72 -14.25 -6.23 -3.34
N GLN A 73 -15.27 -6.29 -4.22
CA GLN A 73 -15.66 -5.13 -5.02
C GLN A 73 -16.14 -3.96 -4.14
N ALA A 74 -16.92 -4.22 -3.11
CA ALA A 74 -17.39 -3.17 -2.20
C ALA A 74 -16.21 -2.47 -1.47
N VAL A 75 -15.17 -3.24 -1.09
CA VAL A 75 -13.95 -2.67 -0.51
C VAL A 75 -13.18 -1.86 -1.56
N VAL A 76 -13.06 -2.33 -2.79
CA VAL A 76 -12.43 -1.57 -3.89
C VAL A 76 -13.14 -0.24 -4.10
N ASP A 77 -14.47 -0.23 -4.18
CA ASP A 77 -15.27 0.99 -4.36
C ASP A 77 -15.08 1.97 -3.18
N ALA A 78 -15.03 1.46 -1.96
CA ALA A 78 -14.77 2.27 -0.78
C ALA A 78 -13.35 2.87 -0.77
N LEU A 79 -12.34 2.10 -1.15
CA LEU A 79 -10.96 2.59 -1.27
C LEU A 79 -10.81 3.62 -2.39
N LEU A 80 -11.54 3.45 -3.49
CA LEU A 80 -11.60 4.44 -4.57
C LEU A 80 -12.19 5.76 -4.07
N ALA A 81 -13.30 5.71 -3.34
CA ALA A 81 -13.93 6.88 -2.75
C ALA A 81 -13.03 7.62 -1.74
N LEU A 82 -12.09 6.91 -1.12
CA LEU A 82 -11.08 7.46 -0.19
C LEU A 82 -9.81 7.94 -0.89
N ASP A 83 -9.70 7.85 -2.22
CA ASP A 83 -8.48 8.14 -2.99
C ASP A 83 -7.26 7.31 -2.50
N LEU A 84 -7.50 6.02 -2.23
CA LEU A 84 -6.48 5.08 -1.73
C LEU A 84 -6.17 3.96 -2.72
N LEU A 85 -6.64 4.07 -3.96
CA LEU A 85 -6.36 3.13 -5.04
C LEU A 85 -5.46 3.75 -6.11
N ASP A 86 -4.69 2.89 -6.75
CA ASP A 86 -4.04 3.21 -8.02
C ASP A 86 -4.98 2.83 -9.19
N GLU A 87 -4.73 3.40 -10.37
CA GLU A 87 -5.58 3.18 -11.55
C GLU A 87 -5.54 1.72 -12.05
N THR A 88 -4.40 1.06 -11.90
CA THR A 88 -4.20 -0.32 -12.36
C THR A 88 -3.41 -1.15 -11.34
N PRO A 89 -3.59 -2.49 -11.33
CA PRO A 89 -2.80 -3.38 -10.49
C PRO A 89 -1.29 -3.29 -10.75
N GLU A 90 -0.89 -2.99 -11.99
CA GLU A 90 0.51 -2.85 -12.39
C GLU A 90 1.14 -1.60 -11.76
N LEU A 91 0.46 -0.47 -11.78
CA LEU A 91 0.90 0.77 -11.11
C LEU A 91 0.92 0.57 -9.60
N GLU A 92 -0.12 -0.06 -9.04
CA GLU A 92 -0.16 -0.42 -7.62
C GLU A 92 1.06 -1.26 -7.23
N ALA A 93 1.42 -2.28 -8.02
CA ALA A 93 2.55 -3.14 -7.74
C ALA A 93 3.90 -2.40 -7.77
N ARG A 94 4.04 -1.39 -8.64
CA ARG A 94 5.27 -0.60 -8.79
C ARG A 94 5.43 0.49 -7.74
N ARG A 95 4.34 0.99 -7.14
CA ARG A 95 4.37 2.10 -6.20
C ARG A 95 4.81 1.68 -4.78
N ASN A 96 6.01 1.11 -4.69
CA ASN A 96 6.69 0.80 -3.44
C ASN A 96 7.63 1.95 -3.08
N ILE A 97 7.06 3.09 -2.65
CA ILE A 97 7.81 4.30 -2.30
C ILE A 97 7.66 4.53 -0.81
N ILE A 98 8.78 4.56 -0.10
CA ILE A 98 8.86 4.87 1.33
C ILE A 98 9.49 6.25 1.47
N CYS A 99 8.85 7.14 2.21
CA CYS A 99 9.36 8.47 2.52
C CYS A 99 9.67 8.59 4.00
N ALA A 100 10.65 9.41 4.35
CA ALA A 100 10.94 9.77 5.73
C ALA A 100 9.67 10.25 6.44
N PRO A 101 9.30 9.71 7.62
CA PRO A 101 8.02 10.00 8.27
C PRO A 101 7.89 11.43 8.79
N LEU A 102 9.00 12.02 9.26
CA LEU A 102 9.04 13.36 9.85
C LEU A 102 9.51 14.44 8.84
N ARG A 103 9.13 14.28 7.58
CA ARG A 103 9.45 15.25 6.53
C ARG A 103 8.50 16.45 6.53
N SER A 104 8.92 17.54 5.90
CA SER A 104 7.99 18.63 5.56
C SER A 104 6.98 18.17 4.50
N THR A 105 5.74 18.63 4.61
CA THR A 105 4.64 18.30 3.68
C THR A 105 4.88 18.84 2.26
N ASP A 106 5.64 19.92 2.15
CA ASP A 106 5.99 20.62 0.91
C ASP A 106 7.49 20.58 0.60
N GLY A 107 8.25 19.76 1.35
CA GLY A 107 9.70 19.61 1.22
C GLY A 107 10.13 18.84 -0.04
N LEU A 108 11.45 18.71 -0.17
CA LEU A 108 12.05 18.00 -1.31
C LEU A 108 11.63 16.53 -1.37
N ALA A 109 11.53 15.84 -0.22
CA ALA A 109 11.11 14.45 -0.15
C ALA A 109 9.71 14.25 -0.73
N ALA A 110 8.76 15.12 -0.36
CA ALA A 110 7.39 15.06 -0.88
C ALA A 110 7.35 15.30 -2.39
N ARG A 111 8.07 16.29 -2.88
CA ARG A 111 8.15 16.62 -4.32
C ARG A 111 8.74 15.47 -5.13
N LEU A 112 9.86 14.89 -4.67
CA LEU A 112 10.49 13.74 -5.34
C LEU A 112 9.56 12.52 -5.36
N ALA A 113 8.85 12.23 -4.27
CA ALA A 113 7.95 11.11 -4.20
C ALA A 113 6.72 11.28 -5.11
N LEU A 114 6.19 12.49 -5.21
CA LEU A 114 5.09 12.80 -6.12
C LEU A 114 5.54 12.67 -7.59
N GLU A 115 6.66 13.28 -7.96
CA GLU A 115 7.22 13.18 -9.31
C GLU A 115 7.51 11.71 -9.68
N LEU A 116 8.12 10.95 -8.76
CA LEU A 116 8.36 9.53 -8.99
C LEU A 116 7.05 8.76 -9.19
N THR A 117 6.01 9.06 -8.40
CA THR A 117 4.70 8.42 -8.54
C THR A 117 4.08 8.70 -9.90
N GLU A 118 4.12 9.95 -10.36
CA GLU A 118 3.59 10.37 -11.66
C GLU A 118 4.33 9.70 -12.83
N ARG A 119 5.61 9.44 -12.66
CA ARG A 119 6.48 8.89 -13.69
C ARG A 119 6.76 7.39 -13.58
N LEU A 120 6.08 6.68 -12.68
CA LEU A 120 6.27 5.24 -12.49
C LEU A 120 6.05 4.42 -13.78
N ALA A 121 5.16 4.86 -14.65
CA ALA A 121 4.88 4.19 -15.92
C ALA A 121 6.06 4.31 -16.94
N GLU A 122 6.94 5.31 -16.78
CA GLU A 122 8.12 5.50 -17.64
C GLU A 122 9.25 4.53 -17.28
N LEU A 123 9.22 3.95 -16.07
CA LEU A 123 10.26 3.02 -15.63
C LEU A 123 10.11 1.66 -16.32
N PRO A 124 11.21 0.94 -16.54
CA PRO A 124 11.16 -0.42 -17.03
C PRO A 124 10.40 -1.33 -16.07
N GLU A 125 10.09 -2.53 -16.49
CA GLU A 125 9.50 -3.53 -15.61
C GLU A 125 10.48 -3.85 -14.46
N LEU A 126 10.04 -3.63 -13.24
CA LEU A 126 10.82 -3.85 -12.02
C LEU A 126 10.28 -5.05 -11.26
N PRO A 127 11.14 -5.80 -10.55
CA PRO A 127 10.68 -6.86 -9.66
C PRO A 127 9.66 -6.33 -8.64
N GLY A 128 8.63 -7.11 -8.31
CA GLY A 128 7.55 -6.68 -7.40
C GLY A 128 7.99 -6.37 -5.96
N LYS A 129 9.24 -6.71 -5.60
CA LYS A 129 9.86 -6.35 -4.31
C LYS A 129 10.82 -5.16 -4.40
N PHE A 130 11.03 -4.61 -5.60
CA PHE A 130 11.83 -3.41 -5.76
C PHE A 130 11.09 -2.23 -5.10
N GLY A 131 11.81 -1.43 -4.34
CA GLY A 131 11.25 -0.27 -3.65
C GLY A 131 12.18 0.93 -3.74
N PHE A 132 11.59 2.10 -3.53
CA PHE A 132 12.30 3.37 -3.47
C PHE A 132 12.22 3.92 -2.06
N ALA A 133 13.34 4.38 -1.52
CA ALA A 133 13.40 5.06 -0.23
C ALA A 133 13.85 6.52 -0.46
N ILE A 134 13.05 7.46 0.02
CA ILE A 134 13.33 8.89 -0.09
C ILE A 134 13.52 9.45 1.32
N ASP A 135 14.77 9.74 1.65
CA ASP A 135 15.19 10.19 2.98
C ASP A 135 16.04 11.43 2.85
N VAL A 136 15.38 12.55 2.60
CA VAL A 136 15.96 13.90 2.47
C VAL A 136 15.18 14.86 3.37
N ASP A 137 15.56 16.12 3.42
CA ASP A 137 14.98 17.18 4.27
C ASP A 137 15.35 17.09 5.77
N GLY A 138 16.45 16.41 6.11
CA GLY A 138 16.90 16.36 7.51
C GLY A 138 17.85 15.20 7.80
N PRO A 139 18.08 14.90 9.08
CA PRO A 139 18.84 13.73 9.46
C PRO A 139 18.21 12.44 8.92
N PRO A 140 19.01 11.44 8.52
CA PRO A 140 18.50 10.18 8.00
C PRO A 140 17.50 9.50 8.97
N GLN A 141 16.36 9.05 8.47
CA GLN A 141 15.29 8.39 9.24
C GLN A 141 15.01 6.96 8.74
N LEU A 142 15.47 6.62 7.53
CA LEU A 142 15.21 5.33 6.88
C LEU A 142 16.45 4.42 6.83
N GLY A 143 17.48 4.69 7.63
CA GLY A 143 18.75 3.95 7.57
C GLY A 143 18.62 2.43 7.70
N ASP A 144 17.63 1.93 8.44
CA ASP A 144 17.32 0.52 8.64
C ASP A 144 16.02 0.08 7.92
N ALA A 145 15.49 0.90 7.02
CA ALA A 145 14.30 0.53 6.26
C ALA A 145 14.59 -0.66 5.34
N PRO A 146 13.75 -1.68 5.32
CA PRO A 146 13.93 -2.80 4.41
C PRO A 146 13.76 -2.32 2.96
N ALA A 147 14.79 -2.49 2.18
CA ALA A 147 14.77 -2.25 0.75
C ALA A 147 13.88 -3.28 0.02
#